data_ebcce0663e532e1c1fa115e91a89a25f
#
_entry.id   ebcce0663e532e1c1fa115e91a89a25f
#
_cell.length_a   1.000
_cell.length_b   1.000
_cell.length_c   1.000
_cell.angle_alpha   90.00
_cell.angle_beta   90.00
_cell.angle_gamma   90.00
#
_symmetry.space_group_name_H-M   'P 1'
#
loop_
_entity.id
_entity.type
_entity.pdbx_description
1 polymer ?
#
loop_
_entity_poly.entity_id
_entity_poly.type
_entity_poly.pdbx_seq_one_letter_code
_entity_poly.pdbx_strand_id
1 'polypeptide(L)'
;MKRFIVLFLCLLMVLETTKGLDIHDKDVESEDSLWELYERWRSHHTIARSFEEKAKRFNVFKHNVRHIHETNKKEKPYKLKLNKFGDMTTEEFRRSYAGSNIKHHRMLKGERRATGKFMYANVNALPTSVDWRKNGAVTPVKNQGQCGDCWAFSTVVAVEGINQIRTNELTSLSEQELVDCDTNENQGCSGGLMDLAFEFIKEKGGLTSEIVYPYQASDETCDKNKENAPVVSIDGHEDVPENSEDDLMKAVAHQPVSVAIDAGSSDFQFYSEGVFTGRCGTELNHGVAAVGYGTTIDRTKYWIVKNSWGEEWGEKGYIRMQRGIRHKEGLCGIAMEASYPVKNSNTNPSGPTSTTLKDEL
;
A
#
# COMPACT_ATOMS: atom_id res chain seq x y z
N MET A 1 -4.49 -1.43 -47.40
CA MET A 1 -4.49 -0.18 -46.60
C MET A 1 -5.64 -0.10 -45.57
N LYS A 2 -6.87 -0.51 -45.88
CA LYS A 2 -7.99 -0.43 -44.88
C LYS A 2 -7.86 -1.31 -43.63
N ARG A 3 -7.17 -2.48 -43.70
CA ARG A 3 -6.96 -3.37 -42.52
C ARG A 3 -5.93 -2.85 -41.52
N PHE A 4 -4.94 -2.07 -41.95
CA PHE A 4 -3.95 -1.47 -41.08
C PHE A 4 -4.47 -0.28 -40.25
N ILE A 5 -5.44 0.45 -40.80
CA ILE A 5 -6.07 1.62 -40.15
C ILE A 5 -6.96 1.17 -38.98
N VAL A 6 -7.68 0.04 -39.14
CA VAL A 6 -8.55 -0.50 -38.09
C VAL A 6 -7.72 -1.04 -36.91
N LEU A 7 -6.58 -1.68 -37.16
CA LEU A 7 -5.68 -2.14 -36.09
C LEU A 7 -5.01 -0.98 -35.33
N PHE A 8 -4.68 0.11 -36.04
CA PHE A 8 -4.08 1.30 -35.39
C PHE A 8 -5.10 2.08 -34.56
N LEU A 9 -6.37 2.13 -34.97
CA LEU A 9 -7.46 2.72 -34.19
C LEU A 9 -7.82 1.88 -32.95
N CYS A 10 -7.77 0.55 -33.01
CA CYS A 10 -7.93 -0.30 -31.84
C CYS A 10 -6.75 -0.18 -30.86
N LEU A 11 -5.53 0.02 -31.34
CA LEU A 11 -4.35 0.21 -30.47
C LEU A 11 -4.37 1.57 -29.75
N LEU A 12 -4.94 2.61 -30.38
CA LEU A 12 -5.11 3.93 -29.73
C LEU A 12 -6.22 3.95 -28.67
N MET A 13 -7.24 3.08 -28.77
CA MET A 13 -8.28 2.97 -27.75
C MET A 13 -7.86 2.18 -26.50
N VAL A 14 -6.79 1.40 -26.56
CA VAL A 14 -6.30 0.60 -25.40
C VAL A 14 -5.37 1.40 -24.50
N LEU A 15 -4.90 2.58 -24.90
CA LEU A 15 -3.96 3.43 -24.14
C LEU A 15 -4.62 4.47 -23.22
N GLU A 16 -5.95 4.61 -23.22
CA GLU A 16 -6.68 5.59 -22.38
C GLU A 16 -7.32 5.00 -21.09
N THR A 17 -7.15 3.72 -20.81
CA THR A 17 -7.91 3.04 -19.75
C THR A 17 -7.32 3.10 -18.34
N THR A 18 -6.24 3.85 -18.09
CA THR A 18 -5.58 3.89 -16.79
C THR A 18 -5.68 5.20 -16.02
N LYS A 19 -6.44 6.18 -16.52
CA LYS A 19 -6.67 7.44 -15.82
C LYS A 19 -8.10 7.46 -15.30
N GLY A 20 -8.29 7.49 -13.96
CA GLY A 20 -9.58 7.73 -13.36
C GLY A 20 -10.30 8.93 -14.02
N LEU A 21 -11.62 9.00 -13.92
CA LEU A 21 -12.42 10.00 -14.60
C LEU A 21 -12.17 11.40 -14.02
N ASP A 22 -11.83 12.36 -14.88
CA ASP A 22 -11.77 13.77 -14.52
C ASP A 22 -13.20 14.33 -14.37
N ILE A 23 -13.40 15.17 -13.37
CA ILE A 23 -14.66 15.86 -13.10
C ILE A 23 -14.54 17.28 -13.66
N HIS A 24 -15.46 17.67 -14.55
CA HIS A 24 -15.55 19.01 -15.09
C HIS A 24 -16.74 19.78 -14.49
N ASP A 25 -16.73 21.13 -14.57
CA ASP A 25 -17.82 21.94 -14.04
C ASP A 25 -19.20 21.50 -14.57
N LYS A 26 -19.31 21.19 -15.86
CA LYS A 26 -20.53 20.67 -16.49
C LYS A 26 -21.08 19.38 -15.87
N ASP A 27 -20.21 18.54 -15.31
CA ASP A 27 -20.61 17.26 -14.70
C ASP A 27 -21.35 17.44 -13.37
N VAL A 28 -21.20 18.62 -12.73
CA VAL A 28 -21.79 18.95 -11.42
C VAL A 28 -22.92 20.00 -11.48
N GLU A 29 -23.28 20.47 -12.68
CA GLU A 29 -24.29 21.53 -12.88
C GLU A 29 -25.72 21.07 -12.59
N SER A 30 -26.04 19.80 -12.85
CA SER A 30 -27.39 19.25 -12.68
C SER A 30 -27.38 17.83 -12.12
N GLU A 31 -28.53 17.37 -11.65
CA GLU A 31 -28.70 15.95 -11.24
C GLU A 31 -28.54 15.01 -12.43
N ASP A 32 -28.98 15.41 -13.62
CA ASP A 32 -28.89 14.61 -14.85
C ASP A 32 -27.41 14.47 -15.26
N SER A 33 -26.64 15.55 -15.25
CA SER A 33 -25.18 15.51 -15.53
C SER A 33 -24.44 14.62 -14.53
N LEU A 34 -24.78 14.71 -13.25
CA LEU A 34 -24.20 13.84 -12.20
C LEU A 34 -24.58 12.37 -12.42
N TRP A 35 -25.82 12.09 -12.87
CA TRP A 35 -26.24 10.74 -13.19
C TRP A 35 -25.49 10.17 -14.40
N GLU A 36 -25.31 10.96 -15.45
CA GLU A 36 -24.50 10.58 -16.61
C GLU A 36 -23.04 10.29 -16.22
N LEU A 37 -22.46 11.13 -15.35
CA LEU A 37 -21.12 10.88 -14.80
C LEU A 37 -21.09 9.58 -14.00
N TYR A 38 -22.13 9.29 -13.19
CA TYR A 38 -22.23 8.06 -12.41
C TYR A 38 -22.27 6.80 -13.30
N GLU A 39 -23.05 6.82 -14.36
CA GLU A 39 -23.13 5.68 -15.30
C GLU A 39 -21.80 5.51 -16.07
N ARG A 40 -21.14 6.59 -16.48
CA ARG A 40 -19.79 6.53 -17.07
C ARG A 40 -18.76 5.94 -16.11
N TRP A 41 -18.79 6.40 -14.87
CA TRP A 41 -17.89 5.92 -13.82
C TRP A 41 -18.11 4.43 -13.51
N ARG A 42 -19.38 4.01 -13.40
CA ARG A 42 -19.71 2.59 -13.19
C ARG A 42 -19.25 1.72 -14.36
N SER A 43 -19.44 2.19 -15.57
CA SER A 43 -18.99 1.49 -16.78
C SER A 43 -17.47 1.36 -16.82
N HIS A 44 -16.75 2.45 -16.50
CA HIS A 44 -15.29 2.49 -16.45
C HIS A 44 -14.71 1.50 -15.46
N HIS A 45 -15.26 1.45 -14.26
CA HIS A 45 -14.80 0.55 -13.20
C HIS A 45 -15.49 -0.83 -13.18
N THR A 46 -16.31 -1.13 -14.17
CA THR A 46 -17.06 -2.40 -14.31
C THR A 46 -17.92 -2.72 -13.08
N ILE A 47 -18.52 -1.69 -12.46
CA ILE A 47 -19.31 -1.83 -11.23
C ILE A 47 -20.75 -2.14 -11.56
N ALA A 48 -21.19 -3.38 -11.26
CA ALA A 48 -22.60 -3.78 -11.34
C ALA A 48 -23.34 -3.38 -10.05
N ARG A 49 -24.56 -2.83 -10.20
CA ARG A 49 -25.48 -2.48 -9.10
C ARG A 49 -26.89 -2.84 -9.50
N SER A 50 -27.70 -3.36 -8.59
CA SER A 50 -29.14 -3.50 -8.80
C SER A 50 -29.80 -2.11 -8.94
N PHE A 51 -31.04 -2.07 -9.43
CA PHE A 51 -31.76 -0.80 -9.59
C PHE A 51 -31.93 -0.05 -8.25
N GLU A 52 -32.24 -0.78 -7.19
CA GLU A 52 -32.43 -0.21 -5.84
C GLU A 52 -31.10 0.30 -5.26
N GLU A 53 -30.02 -0.43 -5.44
CA GLU A 53 -28.69 -0.02 -5.01
C GLU A 53 -28.20 1.23 -5.76
N LYS A 54 -28.50 1.33 -7.06
CA LYS A 54 -28.10 2.50 -7.85
C LYS A 54 -28.58 3.81 -7.23
N ALA A 55 -29.84 3.89 -6.81
CA ALA A 55 -30.40 5.10 -6.23
C ALA A 55 -29.72 5.48 -4.91
N LYS A 56 -29.43 4.52 -4.06
CA LYS A 56 -28.71 4.73 -2.79
C LYS A 56 -27.26 5.16 -3.05
N ARG A 57 -26.55 4.42 -3.90
CA ARG A 57 -25.15 4.66 -4.23
C ARG A 57 -24.93 5.97 -4.99
N PHE A 58 -25.88 6.37 -5.81
CA PHE A 58 -25.84 7.65 -6.50
C PHE A 58 -25.82 8.84 -5.52
N ASN A 59 -26.54 8.78 -4.41
CA ASN A 59 -26.48 9.85 -3.41
C ASN A 59 -25.08 9.96 -2.77
N VAL A 60 -24.43 8.82 -2.48
CA VAL A 60 -23.05 8.78 -1.98
C VAL A 60 -22.10 9.31 -3.06
N PHE A 61 -22.24 8.85 -4.29
CA PHE A 61 -21.44 9.29 -5.43
C PHE A 61 -21.51 10.81 -5.64
N LYS A 62 -22.71 11.40 -5.62
CA LYS A 62 -22.87 12.86 -5.73
C LYS A 62 -22.12 13.62 -4.65
N HIS A 63 -22.21 13.12 -3.40
CA HIS A 63 -21.48 13.74 -2.28
C HIS A 63 -19.97 13.70 -2.54
N ASN A 64 -19.45 12.56 -2.93
CA ASN A 64 -18.02 12.37 -3.19
C ASN A 64 -17.53 13.21 -4.38
N VAL A 65 -18.29 13.23 -5.49
CA VAL A 65 -17.97 14.07 -6.67
C VAL A 65 -17.90 15.55 -6.29
N ARG A 66 -18.89 16.04 -5.54
CA ARG A 66 -18.89 17.43 -5.08
C ARG A 66 -17.71 17.73 -4.15
N HIS A 67 -17.39 16.80 -3.24
CA HIS A 67 -16.22 16.93 -2.35
C HIS A 67 -14.91 17.03 -3.15
N ILE A 68 -14.70 16.16 -4.13
CA ILE A 68 -13.52 16.18 -5.01
C ILE A 68 -13.45 17.50 -5.76
N HIS A 69 -14.56 17.90 -6.40
CA HIS A 69 -14.64 19.10 -7.22
C HIS A 69 -14.34 20.37 -6.40
N GLU A 70 -15.00 20.54 -5.24
CA GLU A 70 -14.78 21.68 -4.35
C GLU A 70 -13.38 21.69 -3.70
N THR A 71 -12.83 20.53 -3.45
CA THR A 71 -11.47 20.43 -2.92
C THR A 71 -10.44 20.84 -3.98
N ASN A 72 -10.64 20.45 -5.23
CA ASN A 72 -9.74 20.76 -6.33
C ASN A 72 -9.78 22.24 -6.76
N LYS A 73 -10.86 22.97 -6.46
CA LYS A 73 -10.93 24.43 -6.64
C LYS A 73 -10.05 25.22 -5.65
N LYS A 74 -9.70 24.58 -4.53
CA LYS A 74 -8.81 25.20 -3.53
C LYS A 74 -7.36 25.08 -3.96
N GLU A 75 -6.53 26.06 -3.61
CA GLU A 75 -5.09 26.02 -3.82
C GLU A 75 -4.42 25.07 -2.81
N LYS A 76 -4.56 23.77 -3.02
CA LYS A 76 -3.88 22.73 -2.24
C LYS A 76 -2.70 22.16 -3.01
N PRO A 77 -1.62 21.73 -2.33
CA PRO A 77 -0.46 21.12 -2.96
C PRO A 77 -0.72 19.67 -3.43
N TYR A 78 -1.96 19.23 -3.39
CA TYR A 78 -2.41 17.93 -3.89
C TYR A 78 -3.77 18.07 -4.58
N LYS A 79 -4.10 17.07 -5.40
CA LYS A 79 -5.37 16.94 -6.09
C LYS A 79 -6.06 15.64 -5.73
N LEU A 80 -7.38 15.66 -5.85
CA LEU A 80 -8.25 14.50 -5.70
C LEU A 80 -8.79 14.08 -7.06
N LYS A 81 -9.13 12.79 -7.22
CA LYS A 81 -9.69 12.24 -8.44
C LYS A 81 -10.77 11.21 -8.14
N LEU A 82 -11.75 11.12 -9.03
CA LEU A 82 -12.78 10.11 -8.97
C LEU A 82 -12.18 8.75 -9.38
N ASN A 83 -11.95 7.91 -8.38
CA ASN A 83 -11.39 6.56 -8.51
C ASN A 83 -12.46 5.48 -8.25
N LYS A 84 -12.04 4.21 -8.16
CA LYS A 84 -12.93 3.06 -7.93
C LYS A 84 -13.80 3.14 -6.66
N PHE A 85 -13.48 4.02 -5.73
CA PHE A 85 -14.23 4.23 -4.48
C PHE A 85 -15.35 5.27 -4.59
N GLY A 86 -15.69 5.72 -5.80
CA GLY A 86 -16.57 6.84 -6.06
C GLY A 86 -17.97 6.74 -5.43
N ASP A 87 -18.54 5.55 -5.26
CA ASP A 87 -19.85 5.33 -4.63
C ASP A 87 -19.79 4.72 -3.23
N MET A 88 -18.60 4.74 -2.59
CA MET A 88 -18.42 4.31 -1.20
C MET A 88 -18.46 5.52 -0.25
N THR A 89 -19.16 5.36 0.87
CA THR A 89 -19.04 6.31 1.98
C THR A 89 -17.64 6.20 2.59
N THR A 90 -17.18 7.25 3.25
CA THR A 90 -15.89 7.23 3.97
C THR A 90 -15.86 6.12 5.04
N GLU A 91 -17.00 5.83 5.67
CA GLU A 91 -17.10 4.76 6.67
C GLU A 91 -16.96 3.36 6.04
N GLU A 92 -17.63 3.12 4.90
CA GLU A 92 -17.47 1.86 4.14
C GLU A 92 -16.03 1.70 3.65
N PHE A 93 -15.43 2.78 3.13
CA PHE A 93 -14.03 2.79 2.70
C PHE A 93 -13.09 2.45 3.87
N ARG A 94 -13.24 3.12 5.03
CA ARG A 94 -12.45 2.83 6.23
C ARG A 94 -12.54 1.35 6.61
N ARG A 95 -13.74 0.81 6.66
CA ARG A 95 -13.95 -0.59 7.06
C ARG A 95 -13.35 -1.60 6.07
N SER A 96 -13.43 -1.32 4.76
CA SER A 96 -13.05 -2.30 3.72
C SER A 96 -11.60 -2.18 3.24
N TYR A 97 -10.99 -1.01 3.36
CA TYR A 97 -9.65 -0.73 2.79
C TYR A 97 -8.66 -0.14 3.79
N ALA A 98 -9.14 0.36 4.92
CA ALA A 98 -8.35 0.89 6.02
C ALA A 98 -8.87 0.39 7.37
N GLY A 99 -9.30 -0.86 7.42
CA GLY A 99 -9.94 -1.49 8.58
C GLY A 99 -9.05 -2.44 9.37
N SER A 100 -7.76 -2.44 9.11
CA SER A 100 -6.80 -3.34 9.76
C SER A 100 -6.54 -2.91 11.20
N ASN A 101 -7.36 -3.22 12.13
CA ASN A 101 -7.31 -2.94 13.58
C ASN A 101 -5.91 -2.81 14.20
N ILE A 102 -4.97 -2.12 13.54
CA ILE A 102 -3.55 -1.96 13.93
C ILE A 102 -3.45 -1.48 15.38
N LYS A 103 -4.25 -0.49 15.75
CA LYS A 103 -4.29 0.02 17.12
C LYS A 103 -4.67 -1.09 18.13
N HIS A 104 -5.60 -1.95 17.79
CA HIS A 104 -6.01 -3.08 18.63
C HIS A 104 -4.88 -4.10 18.79
N HIS A 105 -4.29 -4.53 17.69
CA HIS A 105 -3.16 -5.47 17.71
C HIS A 105 -1.95 -4.89 18.44
N ARG A 106 -1.68 -3.59 18.27
CA ARG A 106 -0.63 -2.89 19.03
C ARG A 106 -0.89 -2.92 20.54
N MET A 107 -2.14 -2.74 20.97
CA MET A 107 -2.49 -2.86 22.39
C MET A 107 -2.33 -4.29 22.92
N LEU A 108 -2.67 -5.31 22.11
CA LEU A 108 -2.49 -6.71 22.47
C LEU A 108 -1.03 -7.12 22.55
N LYS A 109 -0.17 -6.59 21.65
CA LYS A 109 1.28 -6.77 21.69
C LYS A 109 1.88 -6.28 23.03
N GLY A 110 1.22 -5.34 23.71
CA GLY A 110 1.68 -4.74 24.96
C GLY A 110 2.99 -3.98 24.78
N GLU A 111 3.70 -3.75 25.89
CA GLU A 111 5.05 -3.15 25.85
C GLU A 111 6.13 -4.20 25.48
N ARG A 112 5.86 -5.11 24.55
CA ARG A 112 6.95 -5.87 23.93
C ARG A 112 7.79 -4.87 23.16
N ARG A 113 8.72 -4.27 23.88
CA ARG A 113 9.70 -3.38 23.30
C ARG A 113 10.43 -4.18 22.24
N ALA A 114 10.49 -3.58 21.03
CA ALA A 114 11.57 -3.90 20.12
C ALA A 114 12.85 -4.14 20.92
N THR A 115 13.70 -4.98 20.43
CA THR A 115 14.96 -5.42 21.04
C THR A 115 15.91 -4.29 21.49
N GLY A 116 15.42 -3.07 21.66
CA GLY A 116 16.12 -1.90 22.21
C GLY A 116 17.29 -1.40 21.36
N LYS A 117 17.44 -1.90 20.13
CA LYS A 117 18.50 -1.51 19.22
C LYS A 117 17.87 -0.96 17.95
N PHE A 118 18.05 0.32 17.73
CA PHE A 118 17.83 0.95 16.43
C PHE A 118 19.18 1.03 15.74
N MET A 119 19.42 0.17 14.73
CA MET A 119 20.73 0.03 14.10
C MET A 119 21.21 1.32 13.40
N TYR A 120 20.29 2.20 13.03
CA TYR A 120 20.59 3.47 12.38
C TYR A 120 20.71 4.65 13.35
N ALA A 121 20.71 4.43 14.68
CA ALA A 121 20.76 5.51 15.70
C ALA A 121 21.92 6.50 15.48
N ASN A 122 23.10 6.00 15.11
CA ASN A 122 24.31 6.78 14.95
C ASN A 122 24.56 7.31 13.53
N VAL A 123 23.56 7.19 12.64
CA VAL A 123 23.67 7.74 11.27
C VAL A 123 23.49 9.25 11.32
N ASN A 124 24.52 10.01 10.93
CA ASN A 124 24.53 11.46 11.02
C ASN A 124 24.46 12.15 9.65
N ALA A 125 24.80 11.45 8.56
CA ALA A 125 24.78 12.00 7.20
C ALA A 125 23.76 11.24 6.36
N LEU A 126 22.72 11.93 5.92
CA LEU A 126 21.64 11.36 5.11
C LEU A 126 21.61 12.01 3.73
N PRO A 127 21.30 11.25 2.66
CA PRO A 127 21.02 11.82 1.35
C PRO A 127 19.85 12.82 1.44
N THR A 128 19.85 13.83 0.59
CA THR A 128 18.75 14.82 0.51
C THR A 128 17.45 14.21 0.00
N SER A 129 17.55 13.11 -0.75
CA SER A 129 16.42 12.33 -1.27
C SER A 129 16.80 10.87 -1.47
N VAL A 130 15.83 9.98 -1.32
CA VAL A 130 15.93 8.55 -1.60
C VAL A 130 14.67 8.11 -2.33
N ASP A 131 14.81 7.26 -3.33
CA ASP A 131 13.69 6.62 -4.04
C ASP A 131 14.07 5.18 -4.37
N TRP A 132 13.62 4.25 -3.54
CA TRP A 132 13.94 2.83 -3.67
C TRP A 132 13.34 2.20 -4.93
N ARG A 133 12.31 2.80 -5.52
CA ARG A 133 11.77 2.40 -6.83
C ARG A 133 12.83 2.54 -7.92
N LYS A 134 13.56 3.65 -7.90
CA LYS A 134 14.66 3.95 -8.85
C LYS A 134 15.89 3.10 -8.59
N ASN A 135 16.07 2.68 -7.34
CA ASN A 135 17.17 1.82 -6.92
C ASN A 135 16.85 0.32 -7.12
N GLY A 136 15.70 -0.02 -7.72
CA GLY A 136 15.32 -1.39 -8.03
C GLY A 136 14.91 -2.25 -6.84
N ALA A 137 14.59 -1.64 -5.68
CA ALA A 137 14.25 -2.36 -4.44
C ALA A 137 12.75 -2.36 -4.12
N VAL A 138 11.89 -2.09 -5.10
CA VAL A 138 10.44 -2.05 -4.94
C VAL A 138 9.76 -2.78 -6.10
N THR A 139 8.99 -3.79 -5.79
CA THR A 139 8.16 -4.54 -6.76
C THR A 139 7.00 -3.70 -7.31
N PRO A 140 6.33 -4.12 -8.40
CA PRO A 140 5.10 -3.48 -8.86
C PRO A 140 4.06 -3.31 -7.76
N VAL A 141 3.16 -2.35 -7.93
CA VAL A 141 2.05 -2.11 -6.98
C VAL A 141 1.05 -3.24 -7.08
N LYS A 142 0.66 -3.77 -5.93
CA LYS A 142 -0.34 -4.83 -5.78
C LYS A 142 -1.69 -4.26 -5.30
N ASN A 143 -2.72 -5.10 -5.22
CA ASN A 143 -4.06 -4.71 -4.79
C ASN A 143 -4.64 -5.72 -3.80
N GLN A 144 -4.77 -5.31 -2.54
CA GLN A 144 -5.32 -6.12 -1.44
C GLN A 144 -6.83 -6.43 -1.58
N GLY A 145 -7.54 -5.76 -2.50
CA GLY A 145 -9.00 -5.92 -2.59
C GLY A 145 -9.71 -5.44 -1.33
N GLN A 146 -10.72 -6.20 -0.87
CA GLN A 146 -11.49 -5.89 0.34
C GLN A 146 -11.07 -6.71 1.57
N CYS A 147 -9.87 -7.27 1.57
CA CYS A 147 -9.26 -7.92 2.71
C CYS A 147 -8.50 -6.89 3.57
N GLY A 148 -8.62 -6.96 4.89
CA GLY A 148 -7.96 -6.05 5.84
C GLY A 148 -6.50 -6.40 6.12
N ASP A 149 -5.80 -6.97 5.15
CA ASP A 149 -4.45 -7.53 5.24
C ASP A 149 -3.33 -6.57 4.81
N CYS A 150 -3.59 -5.26 4.84
CA CYS A 150 -2.58 -4.25 4.52
C CYS A 150 -1.28 -4.41 5.33
N TRP A 151 -1.35 -5.02 6.53
CA TRP A 151 -0.19 -5.39 7.35
C TRP A 151 0.72 -6.37 6.61
N ALA A 152 0.17 -7.38 5.92
CA ALA A 152 0.92 -8.34 5.12
C ALA A 152 1.60 -7.66 3.92
N PHE A 153 0.85 -6.81 3.17
CA PHE A 153 1.41 -6.04 2.06
C PHE A 153 2.56 -5.12 2.49
N SER A 154 2.39 -4.40 3.60
CA SER A 154 3.42 -3.54 4.16
C SER A 154 4.69 -4.32 4.51
N THR A 155 4.53 -5.45 5.20
CA THR A 155 5.62 -6.37 5.57
C THR A 155 6.35 -6.88 4.34
N VAL A 156 5.62 -7.39 3.34
CA VAL A 156 6.18 -7.95 2.12
C VAL A 156 7.04 -6.93 1.37
N VAL A 157 6.56 -5.70 1.21
CA VAL A 157 7.35 -4.63 0.54
C VAL A 157 8.69 -4.40 1.24
N ALA A 158 8.72 -4.39 2.58
CA ALA A 158 9.95 -4.18 3.33
C ALA A 158 10.92 -5.36 3.20
N VAL A 159 10.39 -6.60 3.22
CA VAL A 159 11.20 -7.84 3.05
C VAL A 159 11.76 -7.95 1.62
N GLU A 160 10.95 -7.68 0.59
CA GLU A 160 11.38 -7.62 -0.80
C GLU A 160 12.53 -6.61 -1.00
N GLY A 161 12.37 -5.44 -0.37
CA GLY A 161 13.34 -4.34 -0.45
C GLY A 161 14.68 -4.68 0.18
N ILE A 162 14.70 -5.18 1.43
CA ILE A 162 15.96 -5.56 2.08
C ILE A 162 16.61 -6.76 1.39
N ASN A 163 15.81 -7.69 0.86
CA ASN A 163 16.35 -8.80 0.08
C ASN A 163 17.11 -8.29 -1.13
N GLN A 164 16.50 -7.41 -1.94
CA GLN A 164 17.17 -6.82 -3.09
C GLN A 164 18.45 -6.07 -2.70
N ILE A 165 18.41 -5.27 -1.63
CA ILE A 165 19.56 -4.49 -1.16
C ILE A 165 20.72 -5.41 -0.74
N ARG A 166 20.43 -6.57 -0.15
CA ARG A 166 21.46 -7.49 0.39
C ARG A 166 21.95 -8.52 -0.63
N THR A 167 21.05 -8.96 -1.54
CA THR A 167 21.34 -10.08 -2.47
C THR A 167 21.43 -9.66 -3.93
N ASN A 168 21.00 -8.43 -4.28
CA ASN A 168 20.74 -7.95 -5.63
C ASN A 168 19.61 -8.70 -6.38
N GLU A 169 18.74 -9.40 -5.66
CA GLU A 169 17.61 -10.14 -6.22
C GLU A 169 16.29 -9.53 -5.71
N LEU A 170 15.50 -8.95 -6.62
CA LEU A 170 14.16 -8.51 -6.31
C LEU A 170 13.16 -9.63 -6.63
N THR A 171 12.57 -10.19 -5.58
CA THR A 171 11.61 -11.30 -5.68
C THR A 171 10.26 -10.84 -5.16
N SER A 172 9.18 -11.04 -5.94
CA SER A 172 7.82 -10.80 -5.45
C SER A 172 7.41 -11.92 -4.50
N LEU A 173 7.08 -11.55 -3.26
CA LEU A 173 6.76 -12.49 -2.18
C LEU A 173 5.25 -12.56 -1.96
N SER A 174 4.81 -13.61 -1.28
CA SER A 174 3.41 -13.93 -1.06
C SER A 174 2.85 -13.22 0.18
N GLU A 175 1.88 -12.36 -0.01
CA GLU A 175 1.03 -11.86 1.06
C GLU A 175 0.05 -12.92 1.55
N GLN A 176 -0.42 -13.80 0.64
CA GLN A 176 -1.37 -14.86 1.00
C GLN A 176 -0.80 -15.85 2.02
N GLU A 177 0.49 -16.17 1.94
CA GLU A 177 1.13 -17.02 2.96
C GLU A 177 1.02 -16.40 4.36
N LEU A 178 1.21 -15.09 4.49
CA LEU A 178 1.02 -14.39 5.76
C LEU A 178 -0.45 -14.42 6.20
N VAL A 179 -1.37 -14.14 5.29
CA VAL A 179 -2.82 -14.13 5.58
C VAL A 179 -3.30 -15.49 6.11
N ASP A 180 -2.86 -16.59 5.50
CA ASP A 180 -3.36 -17.93 5.78
C ASP A 180 -2.59 -18.64 6.91
N CYS A 181 -1.29 -18.34 7.07
CA CYS A 181 -0.41 -19.12 7.93
C CYS A 181 0.05 -18.40 9.21
N ASP A 182 0.11 -17.05 9.19
CA ASP A 182 0.45 -16.24 10.37
C ASP A 182 -0.81 -15.93 11.18
N THR A 183 -1.36 -16.95 11.85
CA THR A 183 -2.66 -16.89 12.53
C THR A 183 -2.58 -16.93 14.06
N ASN A 184 -1.37 -16.90 14.63
CA ASN A 184 -1.23 -16.95 16.10
C ASN A 184 -1.68 -15.64 16.77
N GLU A 185 -1.24 -14.51 16.22
CA GLU A 185 -1.55 -13.17 16.75
C GLU A 185 -2.15 -12.26 15.65
N ASN A 186 -1.78 -12.45 14.38
CA ASN A 186 -2.42 -11.83 13.24
C ASN A 186 -3.73 -12.54 12.88
N GLN A 187 -4.66 -11.85 12.24
CA GLN A 187 -6.03 -12.32 12.00
C GLN A 187 -6.42 -12.22 10.51
N GLY A 188 -5.47 -12.51 9.60
CA GLY A 188 -5.72 -12.54 8.18
C GLY A 188 -6.38 -11.25 7.66
N CYS A 189 -7.53 -11.38 7.01
CA CYS A 189 -8.33 -10.24 6.51
C CYS A 189 -8.98 -9.40 7.62
N SER A 190 -8.94 -9.84 8.88
CA SER A 190 -9.46 -9.06 10.02
C SER A 190 -8.42 -8.13 10.64
N GLY A 191 -7.19 -8.15 10.15
CA GLY A 191 -6.12 -7.25 10.55
C GLY A 191 -4.92 -7.93 11.17
N GLY A 192 -3.88 -7.15 11.43
CA GLY A 192 -2.62 -7.62 12.00
C GLY A 192 -1.59 -6.50 12.17
N LEU A 193 -0.38 -6.90 12.59
CA LEU A 193 0.79 -6.05 12.73
C LEU A 193 1.96 -6.56 11.89
N MET A 194 2.72 -5.63 11.31
CA MET A 194 3.90 -5.93 10.52
C MET A 194 4.99 -6.61 11.33
N ASP A 195 5.17 -6.20 12.58
CA ASP A 195 6.17 -6.77 13.49
C ASP A 195 5.93 -8.25 13.75
N LEU A 196 4.67 -8.64 13.96
CA LEU A 196 4.29 -10.04 14.14
C LEU A 196 4.56 -10.85 12.88
N ALA A 197 4.31 -10.26 11.72
CA ALA A 197 4.63 -10.88 10.44
C ALA A 197 6.14 -11.04 10.23
N PHE A 198 6.96 -10.07 10.65
CA PHE A 198 8.42 -10.23 10.61
C PHE A 198 8.89 -11.34 11.55
N GLU A 199 8.29 -11.46 12.75
CA GLU A 199 8.58 -12.58 13.67
C GLU A 199 8.21 -13.91 13.02
N PHE A 200 7.01 -14.04 12.45
CA PHE A 200 6.59 -15.23 11.71
C PHE A 200 7.58 -15.60 10.60
N ILE A 201 7.95 -14.66 9.71
CA ILE A 201 8.89 -14.91 8.62
C ILE A 201 10.23 -15.42 9.15
N LYS A 202 10.74 -14.84 10.23
CA LYS A 202 11.97 -15.28 10.88
C LYS A 202 11.84 -16.70 11.44
N GLU A 203 10.77 -16.99 12.18
CA GLU A 203 10.53 -18.29 12.81
C GLU A 203 10.33 -19.42 11.80
N LYS A 204 9.68 -19.12 10.69
CA LYS A 204 9.46 -20.07 9.57
C LYS A 204 10.69 -20.25 8.68
N GLY A 205 11.71 -19.43 8.87
CA GLY A 205 12.92 -19.48 8.04
C GLY A 205 12.80 -18.82 6.69
N GLY A 206 11.73 -18.04 6.47
CA GLY A 206 11.52 -17.25 5.26
C GLY A 206 10.07 -17.17 4.80
N LEU A 207 9.88 -16.60 3.62
CA LEU A 207 8.60 -16.44 2.94
C LEU A 207 8.71 -16.94 1.51
N THR A 208 7.65 -17.55 0.99
CA THR A 208 7.59 -18.04 -0.40
C THR A 208 7.24 -16.90 -1.38
N SER A 209 7.36 -17.20 -2.68
CA SER A 209 7.06 -16.23 -3.73
C SER A 209 5.56 -16.13 -4.03
N GLU A 210 5.14 -14.98 -4.56
CA GLU A 210 3.80 -14.73 -5.08
C GLU A 210 3.37 -15.75 -6.15
N ILE A 211 4.32 -16.26 -6.94
CA ILE A 211 4.04 -17.27 -7.98
C ILE A 211 3.66 -18.61 -7.36
N VAL A 212 4.29 -19.00 -6.26
CA VAL A 212 4.05 -20.29 -5.57
C VAL A 212 2.77 -20.22 -4.74
N TYR A 213 2.54 -19.09 -4.06
CA TYR A 213 1.39 -18.89 -3.20
C TYR A 213 0.66 -17.58 -3.58
N PRO A 214 -0.12 -17.59 -4.68
CA PRO A 214 -0.72 -16.38 -5.24
C PRO A 214 -1.83 -15.83 -4.36
N TYR A 215 -1.96 -14.50 -4.38
CA TYR A 215 -2.92 -13.74 -3.59
C TYR A 215 -4.38 -14.01 -3.99
N GLN A 216 -5.28 -14.21 -3.00
CA GLN A 216 -6.69 -14.56 -3.17
C GLN A 216 -7.67 -13.50 -2.62
N ALA A 217 -7.18 -12.52 -1.83
CA ALA A 217 -7.99 -11.50 -1.16
C ALA A 217 -9.06 -12.08 -0.20
N SER A 218 -8.80 -13.23 0.40
CA SER A 218 -9.66 -13.95 1.36
C SER A 218 -8.81 -14.76 2.32
N ASP A 219 -9.35 -15.04 3.51
CA ASP A 219 -8.77 -15.97 4.45
C ASP A 219 -8.97 -17.41 3.95
N GLU A 220 -7.89 -18.14 3.75
CA GLU A 220 -7.90 -19.53 3.33
C GLU A 220 -7.20 -20.41 4.37
N THR A 221 -7.25 -21.73 4.16
CA THR A 221 -6.47 -22.66 4.99
C THR A 221 -5.01 -22.63 4.56
N CYS A 222 -4.09 -22.48 5.52
CA CYS A 222 -2.66 -22.50 5.27
C CYS A 222 -2.22 -23.75 4.50
N ASP A 223 -1.69 -23.58 3.31
CA ASP A 223 -1.11 -24.65 2.49
C ASP A 223 0.34 -24.91 2.94
N LYS A 224 0.53 -25.92 3.77
CA LYS A 224 1.82 -26.28 4.35
C LYS A 224 2.87 -26.68 3.30
N ASN A 225 2.47 -27.15 2.13
CA ASN A 225 3.42 -27.49 1.08
C ASN A 225 4.01 -26.22 0.44
N LYS A 226 3.20 -25.19 0.29
CA LYS A 226 3.64 -23.90 -0.25
C LYS A 226 4.42 -23.10 0.79
N GLU A 227 3.98 -23.08 2.06
CA GLU A 227 4.67 -22.46 3.20
C GLU A 227 6.10 -23.02 3.36
N ASN A 228 6.29 -24.32 3.17
CA ASN A 228 7.59 -24.99 3.30
C ASN A 228 8.55 -24.78 2.10
N ALA A 229 8.26 -23.81 1.23
CA ALA A 229 9.08 -23.47 0.09
C ALA A 229 9.62 -22.00 0.17
N PRO A 230 10.27 -21.59 1.25
CA PRO A 230 10.74 -20.21 1.42
C PRO A 230 11.82 -19.88 0.38
N VAL A 231 11.71 -18.69 -0.20
CA VAL A 231 12.68 -18.17 -1.18
C VAL A 231 13.45 -16.95 -0.66
N VAL A 232 12.94 -16.27 0.36
CA VAL A 232 13.59 -15.13 1.02
C VAL A 232 13.47 -15.28 2.53
N SER A 233 14.57 -15.12 3.25
CA SER A 233 14.61 -15.12 4.73
C SER A 233 15.08 -13.78 5.28
N ILE A 234 14.73 -13.53 6.54
CA ILE A 234 15.24 -12.40 7.34
C ILE A 234 15.78 -12.91 8.68
N ASP A 235 16.62 -12.12 9.33
CA ASP A 235 17.22 -12.48 10.63
C ASP A 235 16.41 -11.92 11.82
N GLY A 236 15.47 -11.03 11.54
CA GLY A 236 14.59 -10.40 12.53
C GLY A 236 14.05 -9.07 12.01
N HIS A 237 13.63 -8.24 12.94
CA HIS A 237 13.19 -6.88 12.67
C HIS A 237 13.63 -5.94 13.80
N GLU A 238 13.57 -4.64 13.53
CA GLU A 238 13.76 -3.58 14.52
C GLU A 238 12.69 -2.50 14.33
N ASP A 239 12.29 -1.89 15.45
CA ASP A 239 11.38 -0.75 15.42
C ASP A 239 12.16 0.55 15.25
N VAL A 240 11.56 1.47 14.52
CA VAL A 240 12.01 2.86 14.52
C VAL A 240 11.51 3.53 15.80
N PRO A 241 12.33 4.36 16.47
CA PRO A 241 11.87 5.11 17.65
C PRO A 241 10.57 5.87 17.37
N GLU A 242 9.55 5.63 18.21
CA GLU A 242 8.22 6.21 18.03
C GLU A 242 8.24 7.74 18.01
N ASN A 243 7.38 8.33 17.19
CA ASN A 243 7.20 9.77 17.10
C ASN A 243 8.46 10.54 16.70
N SER A 244 9.30 9.93 15.86
CA SER A 244 10.53 10.51 15.32
C SER A 244 10.60 10.37 13.80
N GLU A 245 10.17 11.42 13.07
CA GLU A 245 10.35 11.45 11.62
C GLU A 245 11.84 11.48 11.23
N ASP A 246 12.73 11.98 12.10
CA ASP A 246 14.16 11.98 11.84
C ASP A 246 14.75 10.56 11.90
N ASP A 247 14.33 9.72 12.86
CA ASP A 247 14.76 8.34 12.92
C ASP A 247 14.11 7.49 11.82
N LEU A 248 12.84 7.75 11.49
CA LEU A 248 12.20 7.15 10.32
C LEU A 248 12.98 7.50 9.03
N MET A 249 13.47 8.73 8.89
CA MET A 249 14.27 9.13 7.75
C MET A 249 15.61 8.39 7.69
N LYS A 250 16.26 8.13 8.84
CA LYS A 250 17.47 7.30 8.90
C LYS A 250 17.19 5.87 8.41
N ALA A 251 16.12 5.25 8.86
CA ALA A 251 15.75 3.91 8.41
C ALA A 251 15.44 3.88 6.90
N VAL A 252 14.58 4.79 6.42
CA VAL A 252 14.18 4.86 5.00
C VAL A 252 15.35 5.21 4.09
N ALA A 253 16.38 5.89 4.59
CA ALA A 253 17.60 6.13 3.83
C ALA A 253 18.37 4.84 3.49
N HIS A 254 18.14 3.75 4.24
CA HIS A 254 18.87 2.49 4.11
C HIS A 254 18.04 1.35 3.52
N GLN A 255 16.71 1.40 3.66
CA GLN A 255 15.80 0.37 3.13
C GLN A 255 14.34 0.85 3.10
N PRO A 256 13.43 0.18 2.37
CA PRO A 256 11.99 0.32 2.58
C PRO A 256 11.59 -0.05 4.01
N VAL A 257 10.66 0.72 4.58
CA VAL A 257 10.22 0.60 5.98
C VAL A 257 8.71 0.42 6.03
N SER A 258 8.23 -0.56 6.77
CA SER A 258 6.81 -0.73 7.07
C SER A 258 6.34 0.35 8.04
N VAL A 259 5.21 0.99 7.73
CA VAL A 259 4.63 2.04 8.57
C VAL A 259 3.12 1.88 8.65
N ALA A 260 2.53 2.30 9.77
CA ALA A 260 1.10 2.39 9.91
C ALA A 260 0.64 3.85 9.86
N ILE A 261 -0.53 4.09 9.26
CA ILE A 261 -1.11 5.42 9.11
C ILE A 261 -2.61 5.43 9.40
N ASP A 262 -3.16 6.61 9.64
CA ASP A 262 -4.59 6.88 9.56
C ASP A 262 -4.97 7.29 8.14
N ALA A 263 -5.45 6.33 7.35
CA ALA A 263 -5.86 6.50 5.96
C ALA A 263 -7.37 6.78 5.79
N GLY A 264 -8.10 7.00 6.90
CA GLY A 264 -9.55 7.01 6.93
C GLY A 264 -10.21 8.34 6.49
N SER A 265 -9.51 9.31 5.92
CA SER A 265 -10.12 10.57 5.48
C SER A 265 -10.59 10.51 4.02
N SER A 266 -11.62 11.30 3.69
CA SER A 266 -12.12 11.40 2.30
C SER A 266 -11.09 11.96 1.34
N ASP A 267 -10.24 12.90 1.78
CA ASP A 267 -9.15 13.40 0.94
C ASP A 267 -8.13 12.29 0.63
N PHE A 268 -7.86 11.40 1.60
CA PHE A 268 -6.98 10.25 1.38
C PHE A 268 -7.62 9.21 0.45
N GLN A 269 -8.91 8.90 0.64
CA GLN A 269 -9.69 8.00 -0.23
C GLN A 269 -9.58 8.39 -1.70
N PHE A 270 -9.63 9.69 -2.01
CA PHE A 270 -9.65 10.23 -3.37
C PHE A 270 -8.33 10.88 -3.81
N TYR A 271 -7.25 10.73 -3.05
CA TYR A 271 -5.95 11.28 -3.42
C TYR A 271 -5.53 10.81 -4.82
N SER A 272 -4.99 11.76 -5.60
CA SER A 272 -4.55 11.51 -6.97
C SER A 272 -3.08 11.88 -7.19
N GLU A 273 -2.69 13.09 -6.82
CA GLU A 273 -1.34 13.58 -7.09
C GLU A 273 -0.95 14.74 -6.17
N GLY A 274 0.33 15.08 -6.17
CA GLY A 274 0.88 16.19 -5.40
C GLY A 274 1.33 15.76 -4.00
N VAL A 275 1.74 16.72 -3.16
CA VAL A 275 2.12 16.42 -1.78
C VAL A 275 0.89 16.52 -0.88
N PHE A 276 0.46 15.38 -0.36
CA PHE A 276 -0.69 15.29 0.53
C PHE A 276 -0.40 16.03 1.84
N THR A 277 -1.21 17.05 2.11
CA THR A 277 -1.22 17.85 3.34
C THR A 277 -2.61 17.84 3.99
N GLY A 278 -3.47 16.91 3.54
CA GLY A 278 -4.85 16.81 3.99
C GLY A 278 -4.94 16.43 5.46
N ARG A 279 -6.12 16.69 6.04
CA ARG A 279 -6.39 16.32 7.43
C ARG A 279 -6.56 14.81 7.54
N CYS A 280 -5.86 14.23 8.49
CA CYS A 280 -6.02 12.86 8.98
C CYS A 280 -5.78 12.87 10.49
N GLY A 281 -6.21 11.83 11.17
CA GLY A 281 -5.95 11.63 12.57
C GLY A 281 -4.68 10.83 12.83
N THR A 282 -4.68 10.15 13.96
CA THR A 282 -3.62 9.24 14.41
C THR A 282 -4.20 7.88 14.84
N GLU A 283 -5.43 7.59 14.41
CA GLU A 283 -6.02 6.27 14.60
C GLU A 283 -5.50 5.33 13.51
N LEU A 284 -4.36 4.72 13.79
CA LEU A 284 -3.68 3.84 12.85
C LEU A 284 -4.59 2.69 12.42
N ASN A 285 -4.91 2.64 11.14
CA ASN A 285 -5.87 1.71 10.55
C ASN A 285 -5.41 1.11 9.22
N HIS A 286 -4.21 1.48 8.74
CA HIS A 286 -3.71 1.03 7.45
C HIS A 286 -2.19 0.88 7.44
N GLY A 287 -1.72 -0.32 7.06
CA GLY A 287 -0.30 -0.62 6.86
C GLY A 287 0.14 -0.27 5.44
N VAL A 288 1.23 0.50 5.31
CA VAL A 288 1.83 0.90 4.03
C VAL A 288 3.36 0.88 4.15
N ALA A 289 4.08 1.14 3.06
CA ALA A 289 5.53 1.13 3.11
C ALA A 289 6.13 2.47 2.69
N ALA A 290 6.97 3.05 3.54
CA ALA A 290 7.80 4.20 3.20
C ALA A 290 8.97 3.72 2.34
N VAL A 291 8.94 4.06 1.03
CA VAL A 291 9.94 3.62 0.04
C VAL A 291 10.86 4.75 -0.43
N GLY A 292 10.84 5.87 0.25
CA GLY A 292 11.71 6.99 -0.04
C GLY A 292 11.22 8.30 0.57
N TYR A 293 11.98 9.34 0.30
CA TYR A 293 11.65 10.70 0.67
C TYR A 293 12.33 11.71 -0.27
N GLY A 294 11.83 12.92 -0.27
CA GLY A 294 12.39 13.99 -1.07
C GLY A 294 11.91 15.37 -0.66
N THR A 295 12.20 16.33 -1.53
CA THR A 295 11.80 17.73 -1.39
C THR A 295 11.39 18.25 -2.77
N THR A 296 10.28 18.92 -2.85
CA THR A 296 9.79 19.57 -4.08
C THR A 296 10.59 20.84 -4.39
N ILE A 297 10.36 21.42 -5.56
CA ILE A 297 11.03 22.66 -5.98
C ILE A 297 10.70 23.82 -5.02
N ASP A 298 9.47 23.88 -4.52
CA ASP A 298 8.98 24.84 -3.52
C ASP A 298 9.39 24.52 -2.08
N ARG A 299 10.31 23.55 -1.92
CA ARG A 299 10.92 23.13 -0.66
C ARG A 299 9.97 22.38 0.29
N THR A 300 8.85 21.89 -0.17
CA THR A 300 7.97 21.02 0.61
C THR A 300 8.62 19.63 0.72
N LYS A 301 8.92 19.21 1.94
CA LYS A 301 9.47 17.87 2.23
C LYS A 301 8.38 16.83 2.19
N TYR A 302 8.67 15.62 1.67
CA TYR A 302 7.68 14.54 1.57
C TYR A 302 8.29 13.15 1.76
N TRP A 303 7.44 12.22 2.16
CA TRP A 303 7.63 10.78 2.10
C TRP A 303 7.08 10.25 0.78
N ILE A 304 7.73 9.23 0.21
CA ILE A 304 7.19 8.41 -0.89
C ILE A 304 6.68 7.14 -0.24
N VAL A 305 5.37 6.93 -0.30
CA VAL A 305 4.70 5.80 0.36
C VAL A 305 4.04 4.92 -0.68
N LYS A 306 4.37 3.61 -0.69
CA LYS A 306 3.74 2.59 -1.51
C LYS A 306 2.48 2.11 -0.81
N ASN A 307 1.35 2.11 -1.54
CA ASN A 307 0.07 1.61 -1.08
C ASN A 307 -0.28 0.27 -1.76
N SER A 308 -1.33 -0.39 -1.30
CA SER A 308 -1.83 -1.70 -1.75
C SER A 308 -3.24 -1.64 -2.34
N TRP A 309 -3.62 -0.53 -2.99
CA TRP A 309 -4.95 -0.36 -3.60
C TRP A 309 -4.95 -0.36 -5.12
N GLY A 310 -3.88 -0.89 -5.75
CA GLY A 310 -3.69 -0.93 -7.19
C GLY A 310 -3.14 0.38 -7.76
N GLU A 311 -2.69 0.33 -9.02
CA GLU A 311 -2.04 1.47 -9.69
C GLU A 311 -3.01 2.61 -10.06
N GLU A 312 -4.33 2.37 -10.05
CA GLU A 312 -5.34 3.39 -10.37
C GLU A 312 -5.53 4.41 -9.25
N TRP A 313 -5.07 4.11 -8.03
CA TRP A 313 -5.12 5.01 -6.89
C TRP A 313 -3.84 5.84 -6.80
N GLY A 314 -3.99 7.14 -6.48
CA GLY A 314 -2.86 8.03 -6.25
C GLY A 314 -1.92 8.19 -7.43
N GLU A 315 -0.66 8.39 -7.15
CA GLU A 315 0.42 8.49 -8.14
C GLU A 315 0.88 7.07 -8.55
N LYS A 316 0.06 6.38 -9.34
CA LYS A 316 0.28 4.98 -9.77
C LYS A 316 0.48 4.02 -8.58
N GLY A 317 -0.42 4.10 -7.59
CA GLY A 317 -0.39 3.29 -6.36
C GLY A 317 0.48 3.86 -5.24
N TYR A 318 1.05 5.05 -5.43
CA TYR A 318 1.86 5.75 -4.43
C TYR A 318 1.18 7.02 -3.97
N ILE A 319 1.60 7.49 -2.78
CA ILE A 319 1.25 8.81 -2.26
C ILE A 319 2.52 9.52 -1.79
N ARG A 320 2.61 10.83 -2.06
CA ARG A 320 3.60 11.69 -1.42
C ARG A 320 2.96 12.39 -0.23
N MET A 321 3.38 12.05 0.98
CA MET A 321 2.85 12.61 2.23
C MET A 321 3.80 13.66 2.78
N GLN A 322 3.30 14.83 3.22
CA GLN A 322 4.15 15.88 3.79
C GLN A 322 4.97 15.34 4.97
N ARG A 323 6.26 15.70 5.01
CA ARG A 323 7.23 15.35 6.05
C ARG A 323 7.71 16.58 6.80
N GLY A 324 8.09 16.39 8.06
CA GLY A 324 8.63 17.47 8.90
C GLY A 324 7.55 18.44 9.38
N ILE A 325 6.36 17.95 9.68
CA ILE A 325 5.29 18.73 10.30
C ILE A 325 5.57 18.95 11.80
N ARG A 326 4.81 19.84 12.44
CA ARG A 326 5.01 20.16 13.87
C ARG A 326 4.65 19.01 14.83
N HIS A 327 3.73 18.15 14.39
CA HIS A 327 3.28 17.01 15.19
C HIS A 327 4.32 15.90 15.10
N LYS A 328 4.84 15.46 16.24
CA LYS A 328 5.90 14.44 16.30
C LYS A 328 5.47 13.06 15.76
N GLU A 329 4.18 12.80 15.76
CA GLU A 329 3.57 11.61 15.18
C GLU A 329 3.72 11.57 13.65
N GLY A 330 4.08 12.70 13.03
CA GLY A 330 4.07 12.87 11.59
C GLY A 330 2.67 12.95 11.00
N LEU A 331 2.57 13.26 9.71
CA LEU A 331 1.28 13.34 9.02
C LEU A 331 0.59 11.98 9.02
N CYS A 332 -0.68 11.93 9.42
CA CYS A 332 -1.48 10.71 9.57
C CYS A 332 -0.86 9.66 10.54
N GLY A 333 0.00 10.09 11.46
CA GLY A 333 0.63 9.18 12.42
C GLY A 333 1.78 8.33 11.85
N ILE A 334 2.33 8.66 10.69
CA ILE A 334 3.34 7.86 9.97
C ILE A 334 4.59 7.49 10.82
N ALA A 335 4.92 8.27 11.83
CA ALA A 335 6.06 8.02 12.72
C ALA A 335 5.69 7.32 14.03
N MET A 336 4.44 6.83 14.18
CA MET A 336 3.98 6.20 15.43
C MET A 336 4.23 4.69 15.50
N GLU A 337 4.16 4.02 14.35
CA GLU A 337 4.35 2.57 14.23
C GLU A 337 5.13 2.31 12.94
N ALA A 338 6.44 2.20 13.07
CA ALA A 338 7.35 1.98 11.96
C ALA A 338 8.38 0.91 12.34
N SER A 339 8.54 -0.09 11.50
CA SER A 339 9.46 -1.19 11.70
C SER A 339 10.07 -1.66 10.38
N TYR A 340 11.19 -2.35 10.45
CA TYR A 340 11.89 -2.81 9.27
C TYR A 340 12.58 -4.16 9.51
N PRO A 341 12.63 -5.05 8.48
CA PRO A 341 13.32 -6.33 8.60
C PRO A 341 14.83 -6.15 8.60
N VAL A 342 15.51 -7.00 9.36
CA VAL A 342 16.97 -7.11 9.42
C VAL A 342 17.40 -8.34 8.60
N LYS A 343 18.32 -8.14 7.66
CA LYS A 343 18.95 -9.22 6.89
C LYS A 343 20.45 -8.99 6.82
N ASN A 344 21.21 -9.86 7.48
CA ASN A 344 22.67 -9.78 7.52
C ASN A 344 23.32 -10.61 6.40
N SER A 345 22.66 -11.71 6.02
CA SER A 345 23.10 -12.58 4.95
C SER A 345 22.87 -11.96 3.57
N ASN A 346 23.78 -12.20 2.66
CA ASN A 346 23.63 -11.93 1.22
C ASN A 346 23.14 -13.15 0.42
N THR A 347 22.65 -14.18 1.11
CA THR A 347 22.11 -15.41 0.51
C THR A 347 20.69 -15.64 0.99
N ASN A 348 19.94 -16.39 0.21
CA ASN A 348 18.59 -16.86 0.51
C ASN A 348 18.59 -18.36 0.78
N PRO A 349 17.53 -18.90 1.42
CA PRO A 349 17.33 -20.34 1.50
C PRO A 349 17.41 -20.96 0.11
N SER A 350 18.08 -22.10 0.00
CA SER A 350 17.98 -22.93 -1.21
C SER A 350 16.53 -23.43 -1.26
N GLY A 351 15.72 -22.92 -2.15
CA GLY A 351 14.38 -23.48 -2.38
C GLY A 351 14.47 -24.99 -2.63
N PRO A 352 13.37 -25.75 -2.50
CA PRO A 352 13.39 -27.17 -2.76
C PRO A 352 14.03 -27.40 -4.11
N THR A 353 15.21 -28.03 -4.11
CA THR A 353 15.90 -28.45 -5.32
C THR A 353 14.91 -29.30 -6.13
N SER A 354 14.62 -28.87 -7.36
CA SER A 354 13.90 -29.66 -8.37
C SER A 354 14.69 -30.92 -8.66
N THR A 355 14.73 -31.81 -7.69
CA THR A 355 15.17 -33.19 -7.84
C THR A 355 13.94 -34.06 -7.79
N THR A 356 13.60 -34.57 -8.94
CA THR A 356 12.67 -35.65 -9.29
C THR A 356 11.51 -35.24 -10.20
N LEU A 357 11.88 -34.95 -11.46
CA LEU A 357 11.04 -35.23 -12.61
C LEU A 357 11.94 -35.66 -13.77
N LYS A 358 12.75 -36.69 -13.51
CA LYS A 358 13.42 -37.53 -14.54
C LYS A 358 13.47 -38.94 -13.96
N ASP A 359 12.44 -39.65 -14.20
CA ASP A 359 12.39 -41.11 -14.31
C ASP A 359 10.92 -41.52 -14.17
N GLU A 360 10.19 -41.42 -15.28
CA GLU A 360 9.05 -42.24 -15.70
C GLU A 360 8.55 -41.68 -17.05
N LEU A 361 9.22 -42.13 -18.10
CA LEU A 361 8.69 -42.24 -19.45
C LEU A 361 9.08 -43.63 -19.98
#